data_5f278596ac8c6bfbaeb9d5591b78fac7
#
_entry.id   5f278596ac8c6bfbaeb9d5591b78fac7
#
_cell.length_a   1.000
_cell.length_b   1.000
_cell.length_c   1.000
_cell.angle_alpha   90.00
_cell.angle_beta   90.00
_cell.angle_gamma   90.00
#
_symmetry.space_group_name_H-M   'P 1'
#
loop_
_entity.id
_entity.type
_entity.pdbx_description
1 polymer ?
#
loop_
_entity_poly.entity_id
_entity_poly.type
_entity_poly.pdbx_seq_one_letter_code
_entity_poly.pdbx_strand_id
1 'polypeptide(L)'
;IPRKLDIDGANHPKVVSYTDVLQNKVTVGQSVAVIGAGGIGFDVAEYLTHLAATEDEITNFLKEWGVDHNYQHSGGITKPISTGSPREVYCLKRSSGKHGSTLGKTTGWIHKASLVANNVQMISDVTYQKIDDDGLHIVVKGEARILPVDHVIICAGQEPSRILYQELLDEGLQPTLIGGADEAAELDAKRAIYQACHLASVV
;
A
#
# COMPACT_ATOMS: atom_id res chain seq x y z
N ILE A 1 2.13 -5.37 13.26
CA ILE A 1 2.08 -6.52 12.33
C ILE A 1 0.91 -6.38 11.37
N PRO A 2 0.97 -6.97 10.16
CA PRO A 2 -0.15 -6.94 9.21
C PRO A 2 -1.41 -7.55 9.80
N ARG A 3 -2.56 -6.89 9.64
CA ARG A 3 -3.86 -7.45 10.01
C ARG A 3 -4.23 -8.58 9.07
N LYS A 4 -4.72 -9.68 9.63
CA LYS A 4 -5.34 -10.74 8.85
C LYS A 4 -6.73 -10.29 8.36
N LEU A 5 -7.07 -10.64 7.13
CA LEU A 5 -8.38 -10.38 6.57
C LEU A 5 -9.29 -11.59 6.88
N ASP A 6 -10.46 -11.32 7.46
CA ASP A 6 -11.49 -12.32 7.67
C ASP A 6 -12.37 -12.39 6.40
N ILE A 7 -11.97 -13.26 5.48
CA ILE A 7 -12.62 -13.50 4.19
C ILE A 7 -12.40 -14.97 3.83
N ASP A 8 -13.40 -15.58 3.24
CA ASP A 8 -13.28 -16.94 2.73
C ASP A 8 -12.15 -17.04 1.70
N GLY A 9 -11.27 -18.04 1.85
CA GLY A 9 -10.07 -18.17 1.04
C GLY A 9 -8.91 -17.25 1.41
N ALA A 10 -8.90 -16.62 2.59
CA ALA A 10 -7.77 -15.78 3.04
C ALA A 10 -6.43 -16.54 3.15
N ASN A 11 -6.47 -17.87 3.21
CA ASN A 11 -5.29 -18.74 3.19
C ASN A 11 -5.04 -19.39 1.82
N HIS A 12 -5.73 -18.96 0.78
CA HIS A 12 -5.55 -19.47 -0.57
C HIS A 12 -4.14 -19.19 -1.08
N PRO A 13 -3.51 -20.07 -1.90
CA PRO A 13 -2.14 -19.85 -2.44
C PRO A 13 -1.94 -18.53 -3.20
N LYS A 14 -2.99 -17.96 -3.76
CA LYS A 14 -2.95 -16.63 -4.40
C LYS A 14 -2.75 -15.49 -3.40
N VAL A 15 -3.01 -15.71 -2.10
CA VAL A 15 -2.85 -14.67 -1.08
C VAL A 15 -1.39 -14.62 -0.63
N VAL A 16 -0.77 -13.47 -0.81
CA VAL A 16 0.63 -13.25 -0.44
C VAL A 16 0.77 -12.04 0.48
N SER A 17 1.76 -12.10 1.37
CA SER A 17 2.06 -11.00 2.27
C SER A 17 2.75 -9.86 1.51
N TYR A 18 2.34 -8.61 1.76
CA TYR A 18 3.04 -7.46 1.19
C TYR A 18 4.51 -7.40 1.65
N THR A 19 4.82 -7.88 2.85
CA THR A 19 6.20 -7.94 3.35
C THR A 19 7.06 -8.89 2.55
N ASP A 20 6.53 -10.05 2.16
CA ASP A 20 7.25 -11.03 1.34
C ASP A 20 7.42 -10.55 -0.10
N VAL A 21 6.42 -9.82 -0.62
CA VAL A 21 6.50 -9.17 -1.93
C VAL A 21 7.60 -8.11 -1.96
N LEU A 22 7.62 -7.18 -0.99
CA LEU A 22 8.62 -6.12 -0.90
C LEU A 22 10.04 -6.64 -0.61
N GLN A 23 10.16 -7.80 0.03
CA GLN A 23 11.43 -8.48 0.28
C GLN A 23 11.85 -9.41 -0.87
N ASN A 24 11.12 -9.42 -1.99
CA ASN A 24 11.35 -10.30 -3.14
C ASN A 24 11.39 -11.81 -2.81
N LYS A 25 10.67 -12.23 -1.76
CA LYS A 25 10.55 -13.65 -1.39
C LYS A 25 9.50 -14.38 -2.22
N VAL A 26 8.61 -13.64 -2.86
CA VAL A 26 7.54 -14.17 -3.72
C VAL A 26 7.61 -13.53 -5.09
N THR A 27 7.57 -14.34 -6.14
CA THR A 27 7.42 -13.86 -7.51
C THR A 27 5.95 -13.54 -7.78
N VAL A 28 5.64 -12.26 -7.96
CA VAL A 28 4.27 -11.80 -8.21
C VAL A 28 3.93 -11.95 -9.69
N GLY A 29 2.72 -12.45 -9.98
CA GLY A 29 2.21 -12.63 -11.35
C GLY A 29 1.88 -11.33 -12.06
N GLN A 30 1.22 -11.46 -13.21
CA GLN A 30 0.92 -10.33 -14.12
C GLN A 30 -0.31 -9.52 -13.67
N SER A 31 -1.24 -10.14 -12.94
CA SER A 31 -2.48 -9.51 -12.50
C SER A 31 -2.60 -9.60 -10.98
N VAL A 32 -2.81 -8.45 -10.31
CA VAL A 32 -2.72 -8.36 -8.85
C VAL A 32 -3.83 -7.49 -8.27
N ALA A 33 -4.48 -7.99 -7.20
CA ALA A 33 -5.39 -7.21 -6.39
C ALA A 33 -4.72 -6.79 -5.07
N VAL A 34 -4.64 -5.50 -4.80
CA VAL A 34 -4.17 -4.92 -3.53
C VAL A 34 -5.39 -4.55 -2.70
N ILE A 35 -5.60 -5.24 -1.58
CA ILE A 35 -6.72 -4.99 -0.65
C ILE A 35 -6.27 -3.98 0.41
N GLY A 36 -6.76 -2.76 0.30
CA GLY A 36 -6.43 -1.64 1.17
C GLY A 36 -5.75 -0.51 0.40
N ALA A 37 -6.31 0.70 0.50
CA ALA A 37 -5.84 1.90 -0.19
C ALA A 37 -5.38 2.98 0.80
N GLY A 38 -4.72 2.55 1.87
CA GLY A 38 -3.93 3.40 2.77
C GLY A 38 -2.49 3.56 2.26
N GLY A 39 -1.58 4.14 3.04
CA GLY A 39 -0.18 4.35 2.67
C GLY A 39 0.47 3.08 2.13
N ILE A 40 0.48 2.00 2.91
CA ILE A 40 1.06 0.71 2.50
C ILE A 40 0.47 0.18 1.19
N GLY A 41 -0.85 0.31 1.00
CA GLY A 41 -1.49 -0.15 -0.24
C GLY A 41 -1.07 0.65 -1.46
N PHE A 42 -0.86 1.95 -1.31
CA PHE A 42 -0.31 2.82 -2.35
C PHE A 42 1.13 2.47 -2.67
N ASP A 43 1.99 2.35 -1.65
CA ASP A 43 3.41 2.01 -1.82
C ASP A 43 3.59 0.65 -2.50
N VAL A 44 2.79 -0.35 -2.11
CA VAL A 44 2.79 -1.68 -2.75
C VAL A 44 2.32 -1.60 -4.21
N ALA A 45 1.27 -0.82 -4.50
CA ALA A 45 0.79 -0.64 -5.87
C ALA A 45 1.82 0.08 -6.75
N GLU A 46 2.52 1.10 -6.23
CA GLU A 46 3.64 1.75 -6.92
C GLU A 46 4.78 0.77 -7.17
N TYR A 47 5.20 0.01 -6.16
CA TYR A 47 6.24 -1.01 -6.31
C TYR A 47 5.90 -2.04 -7.41
N LEU A 48 4.65 -2.50 -7.46
CA LEU A 48 4.19 -3.48 -8.45
C LEU A 48 4.14 -2.94 -9.88
N THR A 49 3.91 -1.66 -10.04
CA THR A 49 3.81 -0.98 -11.33
C THR A 49 5.13 -0.40 -11.82
N HIS A 50 6.15 -0.38 -10.95
CA HIS A 50 7.47 0.12 -11.33
C HIS A 50 8.19 -0.85 -12.26
N LEU A 51 8.70 -0.34 -13.38
CA LEU A 51 9.62 -1.04 -14.27
C LEU A 51 11.05 -0.71 -13.85
N ALA A 52 11.90 -1.72 -13.84
CA ALA A 52 13.34 -1.47 -13.72
C ALA A 52 13.78 -0.52 -14.85
N ALA A 53 14.47 0.55 -14.48
CA ALA A 53 14.93 1.55 -15.43
C ALA A 53 15.84 0.92 -16.49
N THR A 54 15.55 1.15 -17.76
CA THR A 54 16.42 0.77 -18.90
C THR A 54 17.46 1.84 -19.22
N GLU A 55 17.25 3.04 -18.71
CA GLU A 55 18.14 4.21 -18.77
C GLU A 55 18.52 4.60 -17.34
N ASP A 56 19.28 5.69 -17.17
CA ASP A 56 19.55 6.20 -15.83
C ASP A 56 18.24 6.70 -15.16
N GLU A 57 18.16 6.56 -13.85
CA GLU A 57 16.95 6.86 -13.06
C GLU A 57 16.49 8.31 -13.22
N ILE A 58 17.43 9.26 -13.38
CA ILE A 58 17.13 10.68 -13.55
C ILE A 58 16.43 10.90 -14.89
N THR A 59 16.96 10.35 -15.97
CA THR A 59 16.37 10.46 -17.31
C THR A 59 14.98 9.86 -17.35
N ASN A 60 14.76 8.70 -16.73
CA ASN A 60 13.44 8.09 -16.64
C ASN A 60 12.45 8.96 -15.87
N PHE A 61 12.85 9.45 -14.70
CA PHE A 61 12.03 10.36 -13.88
C PHE A 61 11.63 11.62 -14.67
N LEU A 62 12.58 12.26 -15.34
CA LEU A 62 12.30 13.46 -16.14
C LEU A 62 11.29 13.18 -17.25
N LYS A 63 11.44 12.05 -17.95
CA LYS A 63 10.48 11.63 -19.00
C LYS A 63 9.10 11.33 -18.44
N GLU A 64 9.00 10.57 -17.36
CA GLU A 64 7.73 10.19 -16.72
C GLU A 64 6.95 11.42 -16.23
N TRP A 65 7.64 12.41 -15.71
CA TRP A 65 7.01 13.63 -15.20
C TRP A 65 6.93 14.76 -16.23
N GLY A 66 7.43 14.56 -17.45
CA GLY A 66 7.40 15.56 -18.50
C GLY A 66 8.25 16.78 -18.19
N VAL A 67 9.41 16.59 -17.58
CA VAL A 67 10.37 17.66 -17.29
C VAL A 67 11.31 17.84 -18.46
N ASP A 68 11.34 19.05 -19.05
CA ASP A 68 12.30 19.43 -20.08
C ASP A 68 13.57 20.00 -19.45
N HIS A 69 14.52 19.13 -19.22
CA HIS A 69 15.81 19.47 -18.63
C HIS A 69 16.62 20.45 -19.51
N ASN A 70 16.39 20.47 -20.82
CA ASN A 70 17.13 21.30 -21.76
C ASN A 70 16.45 22.65 -22.01
N TYR A 71 15.32 22.93 -21.35
CA TYR A 71 14.58 24.19 -21.46
C TYR A 71 14.18 24.56 -22.90
N GLN A 72 13.89 23.56 -23.73
CA GLN A 72 13.44 23.77 -25.11
C GLN A 72 11.96 24.19 -25.19
N HIS A 73 11.19 23.88 -24.12
CA HIS A 73 9.77 24.19 -24.01
C HIS A 73 9.51 25.21 -22.92
N SER A 74 8.44 25.99 -23.08
CA SER A 74 8.04 27.00 -22.12
C SER A 74 7.80 26.40 -20.74
N GLY A 75 8.38 27.01 -19.70
CA GLY A 75 8.27 26.55 -18.32
C GLY A 75 9.06 25.28 -17.99
N GLY A 76 9.89 24.77 -18.91
CA GLY A 76 10.62 23.50 -18.72
C GLY A 76 9.70 22.29 -18.63
N ILE A 77 8.53 22.33 -19.31
CA ILE A 77 7.51 21.28 -19.25
C ILE A 77 7.26 20.72 -20.65
N THR A 78 7.23 19.42 -20.75
CA THR A 78 6.85 18.65 -21.93
C THR A 78 5.76 17.65 -21.60
N LYS A 79 5.30 16.87 -22.59
CA LYS A 79 4.30 15.84 -22.35
C LYS A 79 4.93 14.67 -21.57
N PRO A 80 4.36 14.25 -20.43
CA PRO A 80 4.78 13.05 -19.73
C PRO A 80 4.76 11.80 -20.62
N ILE A 81 5.77 10.97 -20.49
CA ILE A 81 5.87 9.70 -21.23
C ILE A 81 5.77 8.58 -20.20
N SER A 82 4.62 7.92 -20.13
CA SER A 82 4.47 6.73 -19.28
C SER A 82 5.27 5.57 -19.85
N THR A 83 6.06 4.93 -19.01
CA THR A 83 6.78 3.68 -19.34
C THR A 83 5.84 2.47 -19.30
N GLY A 84 4.60 2.67 -18.84
CA GLY A 84 3.62 1.63 -18.62
C GLY A 84 3.87 0.85 -17.32
N SER A 85 2.95 -0.05 -17.01
CA SER A 85 3.09 -0.97 -15.88
C SER A 85 3.41 -2.38 -16.38
N PRO A 86 4.32 -3.12 -15.71
CA PRO A 86 4.58 -4.52 -16.04
C PRO A 86 3.43 -5.44 -15.61
N ARG A 87 2.47 -4.91 -14.83
CA ARG A 87 1.36 -5.67 -14.25
C ARG A 87 0.05 -4.91 -14.34
N GLU A 88 -1.05 -5.64 -14.42
CA GLU A 88 -2.38 -5.12 -14.17
C GLU A 88 -2.62 -5.11 -12.66
N VAL A 89 -2.85 -3.92 -12.09
CA VAL A 89 -3.01 -3.74 -10.64
C VAL A 89 -4.36 -3.14 -10.32
N TYR A 90 -5.09 -3.80 -9.43
CA TYR A 90 -6.33 -3.34 -8.82
C TYR A 90 -6.05 -2.85 -7.40
N CYS A 91 -6.27 -1.58 -7.09
CA CYS A 91 -6.19 -1.02 -5.75
C CYS A 91 -7.59 -0.86 -5.17
N LEU A 92 -7.91 -1.65 -4.14
CA LEU A 92 -9.27 -1.82 -3.65
C LEU A 92 -9.46 -1.26 -2.25
N LYS A 93 -10.62 -0.64 -1.98
CA LYS A 93 -11.00 -0.24 -0.63
C LYS A 93 -12.49 -0.45 -0.35
N ARG A 94 -12.81 -0.76 0.91
CA ARG A 94 -14.21 -0.93 1.38
C ARG A 94 -14.95 0.41 1.47
N SER A 95 -14.26 1.45 1.94
CA SER A 95 -14.88 2.76 2.12
C SER A 95 -15.18 3.44 0.78
N SER A 96 -16.21 4.26 0.79
CA SER A 96 -16.56 5.15 -0.31
C SER A 96 -15.53 6.29 -0.50
N GLY A 97 -15.70 7.05 -1.57
CA GLY A 97 -14.94 8.26 -1.85
C GLY A 97 -13.62 8.03 -2.58
N LYS A 98 -12.81 9.07 -2.67
CA LYS A 98 -11.58 9.08 -3.49
C LYS A 98 -10.46 8.28 -2.84
N HIS A 99 -9.71 7.52 -3.64
CA HIS A 99 -8.43 6.93 -3.23
C HIS A 99 -7.42 8.03 -2.91
N GLY A 100 -6.56 7.77 -1.90
CA GLY A 100 -5.54 8.71 -1.47
C GLY A 100 -6.02 9.85 -0.56
N SER A 101 -7.30 9.87 -0.15
CA SER A 101 -7.84 10.90 0.75
C SER A 101 -7.25 10.90 2.16
N THR A 102 -6.66 9.78 2.58
CA THR A 102 -5.99 9.60 3.88
C THR A 102 -4.47 9.74 3.82
N LEU A 103 -3.92 9.94 2.62
CA LEU A 103 -2.48 10.16 2.45
C LEU A 103 -2.08 11.58 2.90
N GLY A 104 -0.78 11.76 3.14
CA GLY A 104 -0.23 13.06 3.50
C GLY A 104 -0.61 14.16 2.51
N LYS A 105 -1.07 15.30 3.02
CA LYS A 105 -1.60 16.41 2.22
C LYS A 105 -0.59 16.96 1.20
N THR A 106 0.70 16.87 1.52
CA THR A 106 1.79 17.42 0.70
C THR A 106 2.23 16.48 -0.42
N THR A 107 2.18 15.16 -0.22
CA THR A 107 2.74 14.16 -1.13
C THR A 107 1.71 13.16 -1.69
N GLY A 108 0.57 13.00 -1.04
CA GLY A 108 -0.44 12.01 -1.45
C GLY A 108 -0.96 12.17 -2.87
N TRP A 109 -0.97 13.39 -3.41
CA TRP A 109 -1.34 13.64 -4.79
C TRP A 109 -0.30 13.10 -5.79
N ILE A 110 0.98 13.07 -5.42
CA ILE A 110 2.07 12.52 -6.25
C ILE A 110 1.87 11.02 -6.41
N HIS A 111 1.72 10.29 -5.30
CA HIS A 111 1.45 8.85 -5.30
C HIS A 111 0.23 8.50 -6.15
N LYS A 112 -0.85 9.28 -5.98
CA LYS A 112 -2.05 9.07 -6.79
C LYS A 112 -1.81 9.32 -8.28
N ALA A 113 -1.05 10.36 -8.64
CA ALA A 113 -0.72 10.67 -10.03
C ALA A 113 0.11 9.55 -10.66
N SER A 114 1.09 9.01 -9.92
CA SER A 114 1.90 7.87 -10.33
C SER A 114 1.02 6.64 -10.64
N LEU A 115 0.13 6.26 -9.73
CA LEU A 115 -0.76 5.11 -9.94
C LEU A 115 -1.71 5.31 -11.14
N VAL A 116 -2.22 6.53 -11.34
CA VAL A 116 -3.06 6.86 -12.51
C VAL A 116 -2.25 6.77 -13.81
N ALA A 117 -1.03 7.30 -13.82
CA ALA A 117 -0.14 7.22 -14.99
C ALA A 117 0.20 5.78 -15.38
N ASN A 118 0.27 4.87 -14.40
CA ASN A 118 0.51 3.45 -14.56
C ASN A 118 -0.78 2.61 -14.73
N ASN A 119 -1.92 3.24 -14.99
CA ASN A 119 -3.22 2.61 -15.24
C ASN A 119 -3.72 1.69 -14.11
N VAL A 120 -3.35 1.97 -12.84
CA VAL A 120 -3.88 1.22 -11.70
C VAL A 120 -5.38 1.42 -11.59
N GLN A 121 -6.12 0.33 -11.54
CA GLN A 121 -7.58 0.36 -11.40
C GLN A 121 -7.97 0.58 -9.93
N MET A 122 -8.43 1.78 -9.60
CA MET A 122 -8.82 2.16 -8.24
C MET A 122 -10.32 1.94 -8.03
N ILE A 123 -10.70 0.94 -7.23
CA ILE A 123 -12.10 0.57 -6.98
C ILE A 123 -12.45 0.79 -5.52
N SER A 124 -13.44 1.65 -5.25
CA SER A 124 -14.01 1.90 -3.92
C SER A 124 -15.38 1.23 -3.74
N ASP A 125 -15.92 1.28 -2.51
CA ASP A 125 -17.20 0.65 -2.14
C ASP A 125 -17.20 -0.87 -2.36
N VAL A 126 -16.05 -1.52 -2.12
CA VAL A 126 -15.86 -2.95 -2.35
C VAL A 126 -16.29 -3.75 -1.12
N THR A 127 -17.15 -4.73 -1.33
CA THR A 127 -17.38 -5.84 -0.38
C THR A 127 -16.63 -7.06 -0.90
N TYR A 128 -15.68 -7.56 -0.13
CA TYR A 128 -14.94 -8.78 -0.46
C TYR A 128 -15.77 -9.99 -0.06
N GLN A 129 -15.86 -11.00 -0.93
CA GLN A 129 -16.64 -12.21 -0.69
C GLN A 129 -15.74 -13.42 -0.43
N LYS A 130 -14.91 -13.77 -1.38
CA LYS A 130 -13.99 -14.91 -1.27
C LYS A 130 -12.82 -14.79 -2.23
N ILE A 131 -11.81 -15.64 -2.00
CA ILE A 131 -10.66 -15.85 -2.89
C ILE A 131 -10.60 -17.34 -3.24
N ASP A 132 -10.53 -17.66 -4.52
CA ASP A 132 -10.40 -19.02 -5.04
C ASP A 132 -9.55 -19.08 -6.31
N ASP A 133 -9.57 -20.22 -7.01
CA ASP A 133 -8.80 -20.42 -8.24
C ASP A 133 -9.19 -19.44 -9.36
N ASP A 134 -10.44 -18.95 -9.37
CA ASP A 134 -10.91 -17.98 -10.36
C ASP A 134 -10.42 -16.55 -10.06
N GLY A 135 -10.01 -16.27 -8.81
CA GLY A 135 -9.48 -14.98 -8.39
C GLY A 135 -10.14 -14.41 -7.13
N LEU A 136 -10.25 -13.07 -7.08
CA LEU A 136 -10.89 -12.34 -5.99
C LEU A 136 -12.35 -11.99 -6.35
N HIS A 137 -13.29 -12.55 -5.61
CA HIS A 137 -14.73 -12.27 -5.75
C HIS A 137 -15.11 -11.05 -4.91
N ILE A 138 -15.71 -10.06 -5.56
CA ILE A 138 -16.11 -8.79 -4.93
C ILE A 138 -17.54 -8.42 -5.33
N VAL A 139 -18.15 -7.56 -4.52
CA VAL A 139 -19.36 -6.82 -4.90
C VAL A 139 -19.04 -5.34 -4.88
N VAL A 140 -19.40 -4.65 -5.96
CA VAL A 140 -19.24 -3.20 -6.10
C VAL A 140 -20.58 -2.60 -6.51
N LYS A 141 -21.12 -1.72 -5.68
CA LYS A 141 -22.45 -1.08 -5.92
C LYS A 141 -23.58 -2.09 -6.14
N GLY A 142 -23.53 -3.23 -5.47
CA GLY A 142 -24.54 -4.30 -5.59
C GLY A 142 -24.30 -5.28 -6.75
N GLU A 143 -23.30 -5.05 -7.60
CA GLU A 143 -22.96 -5.94 -8.71
C GLU A 143 -21.81 -6.86 -8.31
N ALA A 144 -21.99 -8.16 -8.47
CA ALA A 144 -20.95 -9.16 -8.26
C ALA A 144 -19.95 -9.15 -9.42
N ARG A 145 -18.65 -9.19 -9.08
CA ARG A 145 -17.55 -9.23 -10.03
C ARG A 145 -16.49 -10.22 -9.57
N ILE A 146 -15.83 -10.87 -10.52
CA ILE A 146 -14.62 -11.64 -10.27
C ILE A 146 -13.46 -10.89 -10.90
N LEU A 147 -12.42 -10.63 -10.11
CA LEU A 147 -11.15 -10.13 -10.59
C LEU A 147 -10.23 -11.34 -10.81
N PRO A 148 -9.96 -11.71 -12.07
CA PRO A 148 -9.15 -12.90 -12.38
C PRO A 148 -7.67 -12.59 -12.17
N VAL A 149 -7.27 -12.51 -10.91
CA VAL A 149 -5.90 -12.13 -10.53
C VAL A 149 -5.05 -13.34 -10.19
N ASP A 150 -3.74 -13.21 -10.45
CA ASP A 150 -2.74 -14.20 -10.06
C ASP A 150 -2.48 -14.15 -8.56
N HIS A 151 -2.45 -12.94 -7.98
CA HIS A 151 -2.19 -12.74 -6.56
C HIS A 151 -3.11 -11.70 -5.93
N VAL A 152 -3.36 -11.89 -4.63
CA VAL A 152 -4.08 -10.95 -3.77
C VAL A 152 -3.14 -10.54 -2.63
N ILE A 153 -2.87 -9.24 -2.49
CA ILE A 153 -1.98 -8.70 -1.47
C ILE A 153 -2.81 -7.93 -0.45
N ILE A 154 -2.72 -8.35 0.82
CA ILE A 154 -3.52 -7.76 1.89
C ILE A 154 -2.76 -6.62 2.56
N CYS A 155 -3.25 -5.39 2.36
CA CYS A 155 -2.74 -4.14 2.97
C CYS A 155 -3.82 -3.46 3.83
N ALA A 156 -4.73 -4.24 4.45
CA ALA A 156 -5.95 -3.77 5.10
C ALA A 156 -5.77 -3.34 6.57
N GLY A 157 -4.65 -2.71 6.89
CA GLY A 157 -4.34 -2.18 8.21
C GLY A 157 -3.32 -3.01 8.99
N GLN A 158 -3.06 -2.55 10.22
CA GLN A 158 -2.06 -3.11 11.11
C GLN A 158 -2.68 -3.47 12.46
N GLU A 159 -2.00 -4.35 13.20
CA GLU A 159 -2.29 -4.67 14.59
C GLU A 159 -1.04 -4.42 15.45
N PRO A 160 -1.21 -4.01 16.73
CA PRO A 160 -0.08 -3.80 17.61
C PRO A 160 0.72 -5.09 17.81
N SER A 161 2.05 -5.01 17.71
CA SER A 161 2.93 -6.12 18.10
C SER A 161 3.28 -5.97 19.58
N ARG A 162 2.85 -6.92 20.40
CA ARG A 162 3.04 -6.91 21.87
C ARG A 162 3.87 -8.09 22.38
N ILE A 163 4.62 -8.76 21.50
CA ILE A 163 5.41 -9.93 21.86
C ILE A 163 6.44 -9.55 22.93
N LEU A 164 7.28 -8.56 22.67
CA LEU A 164 8.30 -8.09 23.62
C LEU A 164 7.67 -7.56 24.92
N TYR A 165 6.51 -6.91 24.84
CA TYR A 165 5.79 -6.45 26.03
C TYR A 165 5.44 -7.60 26.96
N GLN A 166 4.91 -8.70 26.41
CA GLN A 166 4.57 -9.89 27.19
C GLN A 166 5.81 -10.58 27.76
N GLU A 167 6.87 -10.75 26.98
CA GLU A 167 8.13 -11.31 27.42
C GLU A 167 8.71 -10.53 28.62
N LEU A 168 8.67 -9.20 28.57
CA LEU A 168 9.15 -8.35 29.67
C LEU A 168 8.29 -8.46 30.93
N LEU A 169 6.96 -8.60 30.77
CA LEU A 169 6.06 -8.86 31.92
C LEU A 169 6.37 -10.21 32.59
N ASP A 170 6.63 -11.23 31.79
CA ASP A 170 6.95 -12.59 32.26
C ASP A 170 8.27 -12.61 33.06
N GLU A 171 9.20 -11.70 32.72
CA GLU A 171 10.45 -11.45 33.46
C GLU A 171 10.27 -10.53 34.69
N GLY A 172 9.04 -10.15 35.02
CA GLY A 172 8.71 -9.31 36.20
C GLY A 172 8.98 -7.81 36.01
N LEU A 173 9.25 -7.37 34.79
CA LEU A 173 9.39 -5.95 34.47
C LEU A 173 8.03 -5.29 34.27
N GLN A 174 7.98 -3.96 34.31
CA GLN A 174 6.75 -3.19 34.06
C GLN A 174 6.95 -2.27 32.84
N PRO A 175 6.94 -2.82 31.62
CA PRO A 175 7.13 -2.03 30.41
C PRO A 175 5.92 -1.15 30.12
N THR A 176 6.15 0.00 29.47
CA THR A 176 5.09 0.88 28.99
C THR A 176 5.00 0.81 27.48
N LEU A 177 3.77 0.65 26.97
CA LEU A 177 3.51 0.64 25.53
C LEU A 177 3.43 2.06 24.98
N ILE A 178 4.11 2.31 23.85
CA ILE A 178 4.05 3.56 23.10
C ILE A 178 3.98 3.31 21.60
N GLY A 179 3.53 4.29 20.82
CA GLY A 179 3.49 4.25 19.36
C GLY A 179 2.66 3.09 18.82
N GLY A 180 3.20 2.36 17.83
CA GLY A 180 2.51 1.27 17.18
C GLY A 180 2.32 0.02 18.03
N ALA A 181 3.09 -0.15 19.11
CA ALA A 181 2.91 -1.24 20.08
C ALA A 181 1.71 -0.98 21.03
N ASP A 182 1.40 0.27 21.28
CA ASP A 182 0.20 0.70 22.00
C ASP A 182 -1.05 0.60 21.10
N GLU A 183 -1.03 1.34 20.00
CA GLU A 183 -2.10 1.37 19.02
C GLU A 183 -1.54 1.43 17.60
N ALA A 184 -1.97 0.51 16.73
CA ALA A 184 -1.52 0.44 15.34
C ALA A 184 -2.36 1.29 14.37
N ALA A 185 -2.96 2.39 14.85
CA ALA A 185 -3.63 3.40 14.04
C ALA A 185 -2.71 4.60 13.83
N GLU A 186 -2.81 5.25 12.67
CA GLU A 186 -2.01 6.43 12.32
C GLU A 186 -0.53 6.27 12.71
N LEU A 187 0.13 5.30 12.10
CA LEU A 187 1.52 4.91 12.41
C LEU A 187 2.52 5.98 11.94
N ASP A 188 2.36 7.21 12.43
CA ASP A 188 3.29 8.30 12.21
C ASP A 188 4.25 8.49 13.40
N ALA A 189 5.36 9.15 13.14
CA ALA A 189 6.36 9.46 14.15
C ALA A 189 5.82 10.44 15.24
N LYS A 190 4.86 11.28 14.89
CA LYS A 190 4.34 12.35 15.76
C LYS A 190 3.76 11.80 17.06
N ARG A 191 2.86 10.81 16.97
CA ARG A 191 2.25 10.21 18.16
C ARG A 191 3.27 9.46 19.00
N ALA A 192 4.13 8.66 18.36
CA ALA A 192 5.16 7.90 19.07
C ALA A 192 6.14 8.82 19.83
N ILE A 193 6.60 9.90 19.20
CA ILE A 193 7.46 10.91 19.82
C ILE A 193 6.74 11.60 20.98
N TYR A 194 5.47 12.01 20.79
CA TYR A 194 4.69 12.66 21.84
C TYR A 194 4.53 11.76 23.07
N GLN A 195 4.13 10.50 22.87
CA GLN A 195 3.99 9.52 23.94
C GLN A 195 5.34 9.26 24.66
N ALA A 196 6.43 9.12 23.91
CA ALA A 196 7.76 8.91 24.49
C ALA A 196 8.22 10.11 25.33
N CYS A 197 8.08 11.34 24.82
CA CYS A 197 8.44 12.55 25.54
C CYS A 197 7.60 12.74 26.82
N HIS A 198 6.29 12.47 26.73
CA HIS A 198 5.41 12.55 27.90
C HIS A 198 5.79 11.51 28.96
N LEU A 199 5.99 10.25 28.56
CA LEU A 199 6.43 9.21 29.48
C LEU A 199 7.75 9.59 30.16
N ALA A 200 8.74 10.03 29.42
CA ALA A 200 10.05 10.43 29.98
C ALA A 200 9.98 11.63 30.93
N SER A 201 8.92 12.42 30.88
CA SER A 201 8.73 13.57 31.80
C SER A 201 8.13 13.19 33.15
N VAL A 202 7.59 11.96 33.29
CA VAL A 202 6.88 11.51 34.51
C VAL A 202 7.54 10.29 35.16
N VAL A 203 8.60 9.74 34.55
CA VAL A 203 9.49 8.72 35.10
C VAL A 203 10.77 9.40 35.62
#